data_12e9191983fd8c68bb1b468fed590426
#
_entry.id   12e9191983fd8c68bb1b468fed590426
#
_cell.length_a   1.000
_cell.length_b   1.000
_cell.length_c   1.000
_cell.angle_alpha   90.00
_cell.angle_beta   90.00
_cell.angle_gamma   90.00
#
_symmetry.space_group_name_H-M   'P 1'
#
loop_
_entity.id
_entity.type
_entity.pdbx_description
1 polymer ?
#
loop_
_entity_poly.entity_id
_entity_poly.type
_entity_poly.pdbx_seq_one_letter_code
_entity_poly.pdbx_strand_id
1 'polypeptide(L)'
;MREAGILVARALKICRDMAKPGVKTIEIDRAVEAFYERNNATPLFKGYPGKVPFPAVTCLSVNEEVVHGIPKQRVLKEGDLLKVDTACKFNGWCADRAIAIPIGTVRPEWARLVKVGEESLQIAIDLLPKRKWWSEVASAMQNFVERSGFRMVENYVGHGIGRIMHESPQVPNFVDRDTRKNDFRLEPGLVLAVEPMVNMGKADVKALNDHWTVVTKDGLPSVHVEHTLALTPNGVVIITSDDGAFEDDFETVAPHRVVEVGQLAAAAS
;
A
#
# COMPACT_ATOMS: atom_id res chain seq x y z
N MET A 1 6.71 -8.58 13.52
CA MET A 1 6.07 -7.85 12.40
C MET A 1 4.64 -7.44 12.69
N ARG A 2 3.78 -8.32 13.24
CA ARG A 2 2.37 -7.92 13.50
C ARG A 2 2.25 -6.68 14.40
N GLU A 3 3.05 -6.53 15.45
CA GLU A 3 3.07 -5.32 16.29
C GLU A 3 3.37 -4.06 15.48
N ALA A 4 4.38 -4.09 14.59
CA ALA A 4 4.64 -2.99 13.66
C ALA A 4 3.45 -2.74 12.72
N GLY A 5 2.83 -3.82 12.21
CA GLY A 5 1.63 -3.74 11.37
C GLY A 5 0.43 -3.10 12.07
N ILE A 6 0.23 -3.37 13.36
CA ILE A 6 -0.80 -2.71 14.19
C ILE A 6 -0.53 -1.22 14.30
N LEU A 7 0.73 -0.82 14.52
CA LEU A 7 1.09 0.59 14.59
C LEU A 7 0.87 1.31 13.26
N VAL A 8 1.22 0.67 12.15
CA VAL A 8 0.92 1.21 10.80
C VAL A 8 -0.58 1.34 10.57
N ALA A 9 -1.39 0.33 10.91
CA ALA A 9 -2.84 0.38 10.78
C ALA A 9 -3.45 1.53 11.63
N ARG A 10 -2.97 1.73 12.86
CA ARG A 10 -3.37 2.86 13.73
C ARG A 10 -2.96 4.22 13.15
N ALA A 11 -1.77 4.34 12.61
CA ALA A 11 -1.31 5.55 11.93
C ALA A 11 -2.20 5.88 10.72
N LEU A 12 -2.57 4.89 9.91
CA LEU A 12 -3.48 5.07 8.78
C LEU A 12 -4.92 5.42 9.22
N LYS A 13 -5.36 4.92 10.39
CA LYS A 13 -6.63 5.36 10.97
C LYS A 13 -6.61 6.84 11.33
N ILE A 14 -5.52 7.33 11.94
CA ILE A 14 -5.34 8.77 12.21
C ILE A 14 -5.44 9.56 10.91
N CYS A 15 -4.75 9.11 9.86
CA CYS A 15 -4.82 9.76 8.55
C CYS A 15 -6.25 9.80 8.01
N ARG A 16 -6.98 8.68 8.08
CA ARG A 16 -8.38 8.58 7.63
C ARG A 16 -9.31 9.51 8.39
N ASP A 17 -9.16 9.58 9.71
CA ASP A 17 -10.00 10.43 10.57
C ASP A 17 -9.75 11.92 10.31
N MET A 18 -8.51 12.30 9.97
CA MET A 18 -8.10 13.67 9.67
C MET A 18 -8.34 14.08 8.21
N ALA A 19 -8.38 13.14 7.27
CA ALA A 19 -8.49 13.40 5.83
C ALA A 19 -9.86 13.98 5.45
N LYS A 20 -10.03 15.30 5.62
CA LYS A 20 -11.27 16.05 5.37
C LYS A 20 -10.97 17.31 4.58
N PRO A 21 -11.97 17.86 3.85
CA PRO A 21 -11.82 19.18 3.23
C PRO A 21 -11.38 20.24 4.24
N GLY A 22 -10.39 21.06 3.87
CA GLY A 22 -9.84 22.13 4.71
C GLY A 22 -8.59 21.73 5.49
N VAL A 23 -8.30 20.44 5.67
CA VAL A 23 -7.09 19.97 6.36
C VAL A 23 -5.88 20.03 5.42
N LYS A 24 -4.74 20.42 5.94
CA LYS A 24 -3.48 20.43 5.19
C LYS A 24 -2.76 19.09 5.30
N THR A 25 -2.13 18.63 4.22
CA THR A 25 -1.42 17.35 4.25
C THR A 25 -0.29 17.32 5.29
N ILE A 26 0.41 18.43 5.53
CA ILE A 26 1.44 18.51 6.59
C ILE A 26 0.89 18.31 8.02
N GLU A 27 -0.37 18.61 8.25
CA GLU A 27 -1.00 18.41 9.57
C GLU A 27 -1.25 16.93 9.85
N ILE A 28 -1.61 16.17 8.82
CA ILE A 28 -1.75 14.71 8.89
C ILE A 28 -0.40 14.06 9.18
N ASP A 29 0.65 14.44 8.46
CA ASP A 29 2.00 13.92 8.65
C ASP A 29 2.52 14.13 10.08
N ARG A 30 2.36 15.35 10.61
CA ARG A 30 2.75 15.69 12.00
C ARG A 30 2.00 14.85 13.03
N ALA A 31 0.73 14.55 12.81
CA ALA A 31 -0.05 13.72 13.71
C ALA A 31 0.46 12.27 13.73
N VAL A 32 0.85 11.73 12.57
CA VAL A 32 1.46 10.39 12.45
C VAL A 32 2.86 10.39 13.07
N GLU A 33 3.68 11.42 12.84
CA GLU A 33 5.00 11.54 13.47
C GLU A 33 4.90 11.48 15.00
N ALA A 34 4.03 12.32 15.57
CA ALA A 34 3.78 12.34 17.01
C ALA A 34 3.21 11.02 17.55
N PHE A 35 2.43 10.29 16.73
CA PHE A 35 1.93 8.96 17.09
C PHE A 35 3.07 7.94 17.14
N TYR A 36 3.95 7.88 16.15
CA TYR A 36 5.09 6.96 16.15
C TYR A 36 6.06 7.25 17.30
N GLU A 37 6.36 8.53 17.57
CA GLU A 37 7.20 8.94 18.71
C GLU A 37 6.63 8.43 20.04
N ARG A 38 5.34 8.66 20.31
CA ARG A 38 4.68 8.19 21.55
C ARG A 38 4.68 6.67 21.73
N ASN A 39 4.74 5.92 20.64
CA ASN A 39 4.74 4.45 20.65
C ASN A 39 6.15 3.85 20.49
N ASN A 40 7.22 4.66 20.57
CA ASN A 40 8.60 4.23 20.35
C ASN A 40 8.81 3.46 19.04
N ALA A 41 8.04 3.78 18.02
CA ALA A 41 8.19 3.25 16.67
C ALA A 41 9.09 4.17 15.85
N THR A 42 9.99 3.60 15.06
CA THR A 42 10.86 4.36 14.16
C THR A 42 10.17 4.46 12.79
N PRO A 43 9.79 5.69 12.33
CA PRO A 43 9.28 5.87 10.97
C PRO A 43 10.39 5.53 9.96
N LEU A 44 10.02 4.92 8.82
CA LEU A 44 10.99 4.42 7.85
C LEU A 44 11.17 5.34 6.63
N PHE A 45 10.26 6.27 6.40
CA PHE A 45 10.35 7.17 5.26
C PHE A 45 11.19 8.41 5.56
N LYS A 46 11.03 9.04 6.73
CA LYS A 46 11.78 10.24 7.09
C LYS A 46 13.29 9.99 7.12
N GLY A 47 14.01 10.72 6.29
CA GLY A 47 15.45 10.53 6.11
C GLY A 47 15.82 9.40 5.14
N TYR A 48 14.85 8.77 4.47
CA TYR A 48 15.13 7.74 3.47
C TYR A 48 16.06 8.31 2.39
N PRO A 49 17.14 7.59 2.02
CA PRO A 49 18.19 8.13 1.17
C PRO A 49 17.70 8.35 -0.26
N GLY A 50 18.05 9.49 -0.84
CA GLY A 50 17.80 9.91 -2.21
C GLY A 50 18.67 11.10 -2.54
N LYS A 51 18.45 11.76 -3.68
CA LYS A 51 19.17 13.00 -4.04
C LYS A 51 18.98 14.08 -2.96
N VAL A 52 17.79 14.12 -2.36
CA VAL A 52 17.48 14.82 -1.13
C VAL A 52 16.79 13.80 -0.23
N PRO A 53 17.16 13.62 1.05
CA PRO A 53 16.47 12.70 1.93
C PRO A 53 14.98 13.00 2.01
N PHE A 54 14.13 11.95 2.06
CA PHE A 54 12.68 12.15 2.16
C PHE A 54 12.32 12.89 3.46
N PRO A 55 11.53 13.98 3.42
CA PRO A 55 11.42 14.90 4.55
C PRO A 55 10.35 14.53 5.59
N ALA A 56 9.52 13.50 5.34
CA ALA A 56 8.30 13.24 6.08
C ALA A 56 8.18 11.78 6.54
N VAL A 57 7.25 11.49 7.46
CA VAL A 57 6.99 10.13 7.95
C VAL A 57 5.89 9.43 7.16
N THR A 58 5.16 10.18 6.34
CA THR A 58 4.12 9.68 5.44
C THR A 58 4.36 10.14 4.00
N CYS A 59 3.94 9.35 3.01
CA CYS A 59 3.70 9.83 1.66
C CYS A 59 2.22 10.20 1.53
N LEU A 60 1.93 11.45 1.14
CA LEU A 60 0.56 11.96 0.96
C LEU A 60 0.37 12.44 -0.48
N SER A 61 -0.07 11.51 -1.33
CA SER A 61 -0.19 11.72 -2.78
C SER A 61 -1.64 12.04 -3.16
N VAL A 62 -1.89 13.21 -3.76
CA VAL A 62 -3.25 13.69 -4.05
C VAL A 62 -3.53 13.65 -5.54
N ASN A 63 -4.67 13.08 -5.94
CA ASN A 63 -5.19 13.01 -7.31
C ASN A 63 -4.22 12.33 -8.30
N GLU A 64 -3.58 13.10 -9.19
CA GLU A 64 -2.61 12.65 -10.18
C GLU A 64 -1.25 12.25 -9.58
N GLU A 65 -0.97 12.61 -8.33
CA GLU A 65 0.20 12.11 -7.62
C GLU A 65 0.01 10.61 -7.35
N VAL A 66 0.90 9.77 -7.83
CA VAL A 66 0.83 8.30 -7.74
C VAL A 66 1.33 7.84 -6.38
N VAL A 67 2.63 8.08 -6.12
CA VAL A 67 3.35 7.72 -4.89
C VAL A 67 4.34 8.82 -4.49
N HIS A 68 4.88 8.71 -3.29
CA HIS A 68 5.94 9.56 -2.74
C HIS A 68 5.58 11.06 -2.66
N GLY A 69 4.29 11.39 -2.61
CA GLY A 69 3.83 12.77 -2.44
C GLY A 69 4.33 13.34 -1.10
N ILE A 70 5.09 14.43 -1.15
CA ILE A 70 5.62 15.09 0.06
C ILE A 70 4.49 15.86 0.75
N PRO A 71 4.22 15.61 2.04
CA PRO A 71 3.30 16.43 2.84
C PRO A 71 3.72 17.90 2.85
N LYS A 72 2.76 18.79 2.58
CA LYS A 72 3.02 20.23 2.43
C LYS A 72 1.80 21.07 2.85
N GLN A 73 1.85 22.39 2.64
CA GLN A 73 0.72 23.29 2.95
C GLN A 73 -0.48 23.12 1.98
N ARG A 74 -0.53 22.02 1.20
CA ARG A 74 -1.66 21.68 0.32
C ARG A 74 -2.87 21.38 1.18
N VAL A 75 -3.94 22.15 0.95
CA VAL A 75 -5.26 21.96 1.58
C VAL A 75 -6.05 20.94 0.79
N LEU A 76 -6.53 19.89 1.46
CA LEU A 76 -7.45 18.92 0.87
C LEU A 76 -8.79 19.56 0.55
N LYS A 77 -9.39 19.19 -0.57
CA LYS A 77 -10.64 19.71 -1.07
C LYS A 77 -11.68 18.61 -1.23
N GLU A 78 -12.94 18.98 -1.16
CA GLU A 78 -14.05 18.09 -1.56
C GLU A 78 -13.81 17.53 -2.96
N GLY A 79 -13.92 16.22 -3.11
CA GLY A 79 -13.69 15.53 -4.38
C GLY A 79 -12.23 15.12 -4.64
N ASP A 80 -11.26 15.45 -3.76
CA ASP A 80 -9.90 14.94 -3.88
C ASP A 80 -9.82 13.44 -3.58
N LEU A 81 -8.83 12.77 -4.16
CA LEU A 81 -8.44 11.39 -3.84
C LEU A 81 -7.04 11.43 -3.21
N LEU A 82 -6.94 11.10 -1.93
CA LEU A 82 -5.70 11.06 -1.18
C LEU A 82 -5.20 9.61 -1.06
N LYS A 83 -3.97 9.32 -1.51
CA LYS A 83 -3.24 8.10 -1.16
C LYS A 83 -2.34 8.42 0.02
N VAL A 84 -2.44 7.59 1.03
CA VAL A 84 -1.63 7.68 2.25
C VAL A 84 -0.82 6.41 2.35
N ASP A 85 0.47 6.57 2.50
CA ASP A 85 1.41 5.48 2.65
C ASP A 85 2.34 5.78 3.82
N THR A 86 2.57 4.78 4.69
CA THR A 86 3.45 4.93 5.86
C THR A 86 3.98 3.58 6.35
N ALA A 87 5.25 3.60 6.73
CA ALA A 87 5.96 2.45 7.26
C ALA A 87 6.62 2.76 8.60
N CYS A 88 6.70 1.78 9.47
CA CYS A 88 7.49 1.89 10.69
C CYS A 88 8.28 0.61 11.02
N LYS A 89 9.31 0.78 11.82
CA LYS A 89 10.06 -0.30 12.47
C LYS A 89 9.74 -0.30 13.96
N PHE A 90 9.34 -1.47 14.46
CA PHE A 90 9.06 -1.68 15.88
C PHE A 90 9.61 -3.04 16.32
N ASN A 91 10.27 -3.09 17.49
CA ASN A 91 10.95 -4.30 17.98
C ASN A 91 11.83 -5.00 16.93
N GLY A 92 12.50 -4.17 16.09
CA GLY A 92 13.43 -4.63 15.07
C GLY A 92 12.77 -5.19 13.80
N TRP A 93 11.43 -5.08 13.63
CA TRP A 93 10.69 -5.52 12.46
C TRP A 93 9.98 -4.36 11.76
N CYS A 94 9.98 -4.40 10.43
CA CYS A 94 9.31 -3.42 9.59
C CYS A 94 7.88 -3.88 9.24
N ALA A 95 7.01 -2.91 8.97
CA ALA A 95 5.72 -3.08 8.32
C ALA A 95 5.42 -1.82 7.51
N ASP A 96 4.74 -2.01 6.37
CA ASP A 96 4.41 -0.99 5.39
C ASP A 96 2.98 -1.18 4.89
N ARG A 97 2.24 -0.08 4.69
CA ARG A 97 0.87 -0.13 4.16
C ARG A 97 0.45 1.20 3.56
N ALA A 98 -0.24 1.11 2.43
CA ALA A 98 -0.91 2.26 1.81
C ALA A 98 -2.43 2.06 1.70
N ILE A 99 -3.15 3.17 1.79
CA ILE A 99 -4.61 3.24 1.58
C ILE A 99 -4.99 4.41 0.69
N ALA A 100 -6.11 4.29 -0.02
CA ALA A 100 -6.72 5.37 -0.77
C ALA A 100 -7.94 5.92 -0.03
N ILE A 101 -8.02 7.23 0.13
CA ILE A 101 -9.08 7.92 0.88
C ILE A 101 -9.76 8.95 -0.02
N PRO A 102 -11.01 8.72 -0.44
CA PRO A 102 -11.83 9.76 -1.04
C PRO A 102 -12.10 10.90 -0.02
N ILE A 103 -11.88 12.15 -0.41
CA ILE A 103 -12.15 13.32 0.42
C ILE A 103 -13.55 13.83 0.12
N GLY A 104 -14.48 13.54 1.02
CA GLY A 104 -15.90 13.79 0.77
C GLY A 104 -16.44 12.97 -0.39
N THR A 105 -17.22 13.60 -1.27
CA THR A 105 -17.82 12.94 -2.44
C THR A 105 -16.93 13.09 -3.66
N VAL A 106 -16.35 12.00 -4.12
CA VAL A 106 -15.56 11.96 -5.37
C VAL A 106 -16.45 11.61 -6.57
N ARG A 107 -15.93 11.85 -7.78
CA ARG A 107 -16.60 11.43 -9.03
C ARG A 107 -16.77 9.91 -9.05
N PRO A 108 -17.86 9.38 -9.62
CA PRO A 108 -18.11 7.93 -9.68
C PRO A 108 -16.94 7.13 -10.30
N GLU A 109 -16.28 7.70 -11.32
CA GLU A 109 -15.14 7.07 -11.98
C GLU A 109 -13.93 6.94 -11.04
N TRP A 110 -13.75 7.90 -10.14
CA TRP A 110 -12.67 7.88 -9.14
C TRP A 110 -12.97 6.88 -8.02
N ALA A 111 -14.24 6.80 -7.58
CA ALA A 111 -14.67 5.77 -6.64
C ALA A 111 -14.46 4.36 -7.23
N ARG A 112 -14.76 4.19 -8.53
CA ARG A 112 -14.49 2.94 -9.25
C ARG A 112 -12.99 2.63 -9.34
N LEU A 113 -12.14 3.65 -9.57
CA LEU A 113 -10.69 3.48 -9.58
C LEU A 113 -10.18 2.96 -8.23
N VAL A 114 -10.64 3.54 -7.11
CA VAL A 114 -10.30 3.07 -5.76
C VAL A 114 -10.68 1.60 -5.58
N LYS A 115 -11.92 1.26 -5.91
CA LYS A 115 -12.43 -0.12 -5.81
C LYS A 115 -11.57 -1.10 -6.63
N VAL A 116 -11.19 -0.74 -7.85
CA VAL A 116 -10.35 -1.60 -8.71
C VAL A 116 -8.95 -1.77 -8.12
N GLY A 117 -8.37 -0.72 -7.51
CA GLY A 117 -7.10 -0.83 -6.79
C GLY A 117 -7.20 -1.82 -5.63
N GLU A 118 -8.22 -1.68 -4.77
CA GLU A 118 -8.47 -2.57 -3.63
C GLU A 118 -8.75 -4.02 -4.07
N GLU A 119 -9.57 -4.22 -5.09
CA GLU A 119 -9.86 -5.55 -5.65
C GLU A 119 -8.61 -6.20 -6.28
N SER A 120 -7.72 -5.42 -6.90
CA SER A 120 -6.47 -5.95 -7.43
C SER A 120 -5.54 -6.45 -6.32
N LEU A 121 -5.47 -5.76 -5.19
CA LEU A 121 -4.75 -6.21 -4.01
C LEU A 121 -5.39 -7.45 -3.39
N GLN A 122 -6.72 -7.51 -3.34
CA GLN A 122 -7.44 -8.68 -2.85
C GLN A 122 -7.17 -9.92 -3.73
N ILE A 123 -7.06 -9.75 -5.06
CA ILE A 123 -6.64 -10.83 -5.98
C ILE A 123 -5.27 -11.39 -5.60
N ALA A 124 -4.30 -10.53 -5.23
CA ALA A 124 -3.01 -11.00 -4.77
C ALA A 124 -3.13 -11.81 -3.48
N ILE A 125 -3.87 -11.31 -2.48
CA ILE A 125 -4.10 -12.00 -1.20
C ILE A 125 -4.72 -13.39 -1.44
N ASP A 126 -5.71 -13.49 -2.30
CA ASP A 126 -6.43 -14.73 -2.58
C ASP A 126 -5.59 -15.74 -3.37
N LEU A 127 -4.69 -15.29 -4.22
CA LEU A 127 -3.88 -16.14 -5.10
C LEU A 127 -2.53 -16.53 -4.52
N LEU A 128 -1.93 -15.74 -3.63
CA LEU A 128 -0.65 -16.01 -2.99
C LEU A 128 -0.54 -17.46 -2.45
N PRO A 129 -1.51 -18.01 -1.71
CA PRO A 129 -1.42 -19.37 -1.19
C PRO A 129 -1.75 -20.46 -2.22
N LYS A 130 -2.18 -20.09 -3.44
CA LYS A 130 -2.72 -21.01 -4.46
C LYS A 130 -1.84 -21.11 -5.70
N ARG A 131 -0.85 -20.24 -5.83
CA ARG A 131 0.03 -20.16 -7.01
C ARG A 131 1.44 -20.59 -6.65
N LYS A 132 2.19 -20.98 -7.67
CA LYS A 132 3.58 -21.43 -7.53
C LYS A 132 4.58 -20.31 -7.78
N TRP A 133 4.24 -19.39 -8.68
CA TRP A 133 5.09 -18.30 -9.10
C TRP A 133 4.41 -16.95 -8.92
N TRP A 134 5.20 -15.94 -8.56
CA TRP A 134 4.66 -14.59 -8.40
C TRP A 134 4.05 -14.03 -9.69
N SER A 135 4.67 -14.31 -10.84
CA SER A 135 4.16 -13.86 -12.14
C SER A 135 2.71 -14.31 -12.44
N GLU A 136 2.26 -15.42 -11.87
CA GLU A 136 0.87 -15.89 -12.01
C GLU A 136 -0.10 -14.96 -11.27
N VAL A 137 0.32 -14.46 -10.09
CA VAL A 137 -0.44 -13.50 -9.28
C VAL A 137 -0.45 -12.13 -9.96
N ALA A 138 0.73 -11.60 -10.32
CA ALA A 138 0.89 -10.32 -11.00
C ALA A 138 0.09 -10.26 -12.31
N SER A 139 0.12 -11.35 -13.10
CA SER A 139 -0.66 -11.44 -14.35
C SER A 139 -2.17 -11.38 -14.08
N ALA A 140 -2.65 -12.00 -13.01
CA ALA A 140 -4.08 -11.95 -12.66
C ALA A 140 -4.50 -10.53 -12.25
N MET A 141 -3.67 -9.85 -11.43
CA MET A 141 -3.88 -8.46 -11.02
C MET A 141 -3.92 -7.52 -12.23
N GLN A 142 -2.89 -7.58 -13.09
CA GLN A 142 -2.78 -6.75 -14.30
C GLN A 142 -3.98 -6.96 -15.24
N ASN A 143 -4.30 -8.22 -15.55
CA ASN A 143 -5.44 -8.54 -16.42
C ASN A 143 -6.77 -8.02 -15.87
N PHE A 144 -6.98 -8.07 -14.55
CA PHE A 144 -8.17 -7.53 -13.91
C PHE A 144 -8.25 -6.01 -14.07
N VAL A 145 -7.15 -5.30 -13.77
CA VAL A 145 -7.06 -3.84 -13.91
C VAL A 145 -7.30 -3.39 -15.34
N GLU A 146 -6.68 -4.06 -16.32
CA GLU A 146 -6.81 -3.72 -17.75
C GLU A 146 -8.24 -3.97 -18.27
N ARG A 147 -8.86 -5.08 -17.89
CA ARG A 147 -10.28 -5.36 -18.22
C ARG A 147 -11.23 -4.37 -17.57
N SER A 148 -10.84 -3.79 -16.45
CA SER A 148 -11.58 -2.72 -15.80
C SER A 148 -11.40 -1.36 -16.48
N GLY A 149 -10.60 -1.27 -17.55
CA GLY A 149 -10.38 -0.06 -18.33
C GLY A 149 -9.30 0.88 -17.76
N PHE A 150 -8.53 0.42 -16.77
CA PHE A 150 -7.43 1.15 -16.14
C PHE A 150 -6.07 0.57 -16.55
N ARG A 151 -4.97 1.14 -16.02
CA ARG A 151 -3.61 0.68 -16.32
C ARG A 151 -2.79 0.53 -15.05
N MET A 152 -2.03 -0.56 -14.96
CA MET A 152 -1.06 -0.78 -13.92
C MET A 152 0.16 0.12 -14.17
N VAL A 153 0.72 0.71 -13.12
CA VAL A 153 2.02 1.42 -13.17
C VAL A 153 3.13 0.37 -13.24
N GLU A 154 4.09 0.57 -14.16
CA GLU A 154 5.16 -0.39 -14.45
C GLU A 154 6.55 0.10 -14.00
N ASN A 155 6.66 1.33 -13.49
CA ASN A 155 7.93 1.93 -13.07
C ASN A 155 8.24 1.74 -11.58
N TYR A 156 7.26 1.30 -10.80
CA TYR A 156 7.36 1.09 -9.36
C TYR A 156 6.78 -0.28 -9.01
N VAL A 157 7.41 -0.94 -8.05
CA VAL A 157 7.10 -2.32 -7.69
C VAL A 157 7.14 -2.49 -6.17
N GLY A 158 6.43 -3.46 -5.66
CA GLY A 158 6.53 -3.90 -4.29
C GLY A 158 7.86 -4.61 -4.01
N HIS A 159 8.04 -5.06 -2.79
CA HIS A 159 9.32 -5.57 -2.30
C HIS A 159 9.15 -6.62 -1.20
N GLY A 160 10.19 -7.40 -0.95
CA GLY A 160 10.32 -8.14 0.30
C GLY A 160 10.45 -7.16 1.46
N ILE A 161 9.98 -7.55 2.65
CA ILE A 161 10.04 -6.72 3.86
C ILE A 161 10.23 -7.57 5.11
N GLY A 162 11.09 -7.13 6.03
CA GLY A 162 11.40 -7.90 7.22
C GLY A 162 12.12 -7.08 8.29
N ARG A 163 13.43 -7.27 8.41
CA ARG A 163 14.29 -6.47 9.29
C ARG A 163 14.68 -5.13 8.67
N ILE A 164 14.63 -5.08 7.36
CA ILE A 164 14.85 -3.90 6.53
C ILE A 164 13.54 -3.64 5.77
N MET A 165 13.26 -2.38 5.46
CA MET A 165 12.03 -2.01 4.75
C MET A 165 12.00 -2.62 3.35
N HIS A 166 13.06 -2.45 2.57
CA HIS A 166 13.18 -3.01 1.24
C HIS A 166 14.16 -4.20 1.24
N GLU A 167 13.62 -5.41 1.14
CA GLU A 167 14.36 -6.65 0.99
C GLU A 167 14.06 -7.28 -0.38
N SER A 168 14.85 -8.26 -0.79
CA SER A 168 14.50 -9.10 -1.94
C SER A 168 13.33 -10.02 -1.59
N PRO A 169 12.49 -10.39 -2.58
CA PRO A 169 12.54 -10.05 -4.01
C PRO A 169 11.87 -8.71 -4.33
N GLN A 170 12.07 -8.19 -5.54
CA GLN A 170 11.15 -7.22 -6.13
C GLN A 170 9.80 -7.87 -6.42
N VAL A 171 8.70 -7.13 -6.21
CA VAL A 171 7.32 -7.64 -6.29
C VAL A 171 6.52 -6.81 -7.31
N PRO A 172 6.76 -6.99 -8.63
CA PRO A 172 6.06 -6.24 -9.66
C PRO A 172 4.58 -6.62 -9.70
N ASN A 173 3.71 -5.62 -9.89
CA ASN A 173 2.26 -5.82 -10.01
C ASN A 173 1.81 -6.06 -11.46
N PHE A 174 2.73 -6.28 -12.36
CA PHE A 174 2.57 -6.49 -13.80
C PHE A 174 3.52 -7.56 -14.29
N VAL A 175 3.34 -8.01 -15.53
CA VAL A 175 4.18 -9.03 -16.15
C VAL A 175 4.65 -8.55 -17.52
N ASP A 176 5.96 -8.46 -17.65
CA ASP A 176 6.66 -8.25 -18.91
C ASP A 176 7.78 -9.29 -19.11
N ARG A 177 8.69 -9.05 -20.04
CA ARG A 177 9.80 -9.96 -20.32
C ARG A 177 10.79 -10.03 -19.14
N ASP A 178 11.05 -8.90 -18.49
CA ASP A 178 12.07 -8.80 -17.44
C ASP A 178 11.55 -9.33 -16.11
N THR A 179 10.29 -9.06 -15.76
CA THR A 179 9.63 -9.61 -14.57
C THR A 179 9.50 -11.12 -14.65
N ARG A 180 9.21 -11.69 -15.84
CA ARG A 180 9.22 -13.15 -16.06
C ARG A 180 10.61 -13.78 -15.89
N LYS A 181 11.66 -13.09 -16.29
CA LYS A 181 13.04 -13.57 -16.14
C LYS A 181 13.50 -13.60 -14.69
N ASN A 182 13.01 -12.65 -13.89
CA ASN A 182 13.34 -12.48 -12.46
C ASN A 182 12.23 -12.98 -11.54
N ASP A 183 11.36 -13.88 -12.03
CA ASP A 183 10.24 -14.43 -11.27
C ASP A 183 10.74 -15.23 -10.06
N PHE A 184 9.92 -15.32 -9.03
CA PHE A 184 10.25 -16.06 -7.81
C PHE A 184 9.12 -17.00 -7.39
N ARG A 185 9.52 -18.06 -6.69
CA ARG A 185 8.57 -19.04 -6.16
C ARG A 185 7.89 -18.53 -4.91
N LEU A 186 6.60 -18.84 -4.83
CA LEU A 186 5.79 -18.58 -3.65
C LEU A 186 5.96 -19.74 -2.68
N GLU A 187 6.68 -19.49 -1.59
CA GLU A 187 6.97 -20.49 -0.56
C GLU A 187 6.68 -19.92 0.83
N PRO A 188 6.21 -20.74 1.79
CA PRO A 188 6.04 -20.31 3.17
C PRO A 188 7.33 -19.69 3.73
N GLY A 189 7.19 -18.57 4.42
CA GLY A 189 8.30 -17.77 4.94
C GLY A 189 8.52 -16.46 4.19
N LEU A 190 7.97 -16.28 2.98
CA LEU A 190 7.99 -15.00 2.28
C LEU A 190 7.14 -13.98 3.01
N VAL A 191 7.66 -12.75 3.13
CA VAL A 191 6.92 -11.58 3.58
C VAL A 191 7.12 -10.47 2.55
N LEU A 192 6.02 -9.98 2.00
CA LEU A 192 6.03 -9.10 0.84
C LEU A 192 5.16 -7.86 1.11
N ALA A 193 5.65 -6.71 0.70
CA ALA A 193 4.85 -5.52 0.44
C ALA A 193 4.25 -5.67 -0.96
N VAL A 194 2.93 -5.82 -1.02
CA VAL A 194 2.17 -5.95 -2.27
C VAL A 194 1.36 -4.69 -2.45
N GLU A 195 1.72 -3.89 -3.46
CA GLU A 195 1.33 -2.48 -3.55
C GLU A 195 0.90 -2.07 -4.97
N PRO A 196 -0.21 -2.56 -5.49
CA PRO A 196 -0.69 -2.15 -6.81
C PRO A 196 -0.92 -0.64 -6.89
N MET A 197 -0.31 -0.04 -7.91
CA MET A 197 -0.53 1.34 -8.33
C MET A 197 -1.31 1.33 -9.64
N VAL A 198 -2.51 1.90 -9.65
CA VAL A 198 -3.44 1.84 -10.78
C VAL A 198 -3.76 3.25 -11.26
N ASN A 199 -3.44 3.53 -12.53
CA ASN A 199 -3.74 4.79 -13.19
C ASN A 199 -5.10 4.74 -13.91
N MET A 200 -5.84 5.84 -13.83
CA MET A 200 -7.10 5.99 -14.54
C MET A 200 -6.91 6.02 -16.05
N GLY A 201 -5.81 6.60 -16.51
CA GLY A 201 -5.48 6.74 -17.94
C GLY A 201 -4.34 5.81 -18.38
N LYS A 202 -3.21 6.41 -18.78
CA LYS A 202 -2.03 5.69 -19.27
C LYS A 202 -1.16 5.20 -18.11
N ALA A 203 -0.36 4.15 -18.36
CA ALA A 203 0.61 3.62 -17.38
C ALA A 203 1.76 4.60 -17.07
N ASP A 204 2.06 5.50 -18.00
CA ASP A 204 3.21 6.42 -17.93
C ASP A 204 3.16 7.36 -16.72
N VAL A 205 4.29 7.44 -16.02
CA VAL A 205 4.49 8.33 -14.87
C VAL A 205 5.78 9.14 -15.03
N LYS A 206 5.95 10.19 -14.22
CA LYS A 206 7.17 10.98 -14.12
C LYS A 206 7.38 11.49 -12.70
N ALA A 207 8.65 11.55 -12.27
CA ALA A 207 9.02 12.22 -11.02
C ALA A 207 9.03 13.76 -11.22
N LEU A 208 8.64 14.47 -10.17
CA LEU A 208 8.70 15.93 -10.12
C LEU A 208 10.10 16.42 -9.69
N ASN A 209 10.31 17.74 -9.78
CA ASN A 209 11.59 18.38 -9.43
C ASN A 209 11.92 18.34 -7.93
N ASP A 210 11.00 17.95 -7.08
CA ASP A 210 11.26 17.67 -5.66
C ASP A 210 12.00 16.34 -5.44
N HIS A 211 12.25 15.59 -6.52
CA HIS A 211 12.98 14.32 -6.61
C HIS A 211 12.26 13.13 -5.95
N TRP A 212 11.00 13.31 -5.51
CA TRP A 212 10.23 12.28 -4.85
C TRP A 212 8.85 12.08 -5.46
N THR A 213 8.03 13.14 -5.51
CA THR A 213 6.64 13.02 -5.96
C THR A 213 6.56 12.50 -7.38
N VAL A 214 5.87 11.38 -7.54
CA VAL A 214 5.61 10.75 -8.84
C VAL A 214 4.19 11.08 -9.26
N VAL A 215 4.02 11.55 -10.49
CA VAL A 215 2.72 11.90 -11.06
C VAL A 215 2.46 11.15 -12.37
N THR A 216 1.17 10.94 -12.69
CA THR A 216 0.75 10.45 -14.00
C THR A 216 1.15 11.47 -15.08
N LYS A 217 1.60 11.00 -16.25
CA LYS A 217 1.97 11.93 -17.34
C LYS A 217 0.77 12.60 -18.00
N ASP A 218 -0.39 11.98 -17.96
CA ASP A 218 -1.63 12.49 -18.53
C ASP A 218 -2.46 13.38 -17.58
N GLY A 219 -2.03 13.49 -16.32
CA GLY A 219 -2.71 14.31 -15.30
C GLY A 219 -4.01 13.70 -14.76
N LEU A 220 -4.33 12.46 -15.12
CA LEU A 220 -5.49 11.75 -14.58
C LEU A 220 -5.15 11.11 -13.23
N PRO A 221 -6.16 10.85 -12.37
CA PRO A 221 -5.92 10.31 -11.04
C PRO A 221 -5.30 8.90 -11.07
N SER A 222 -4.61 8.60 -9.98
CA SER A 222 -4.07 7.29 -9.67
C SER A 222 -4.53 6.83 -8.30
N VAL A 223 -4.52 5.52 -8.07
CA VAL A 223 -4.70 4.89 -6.76
C VAL A 223 -3.47 4.06 -6.41
N HIS A 224 -3.12 4.06 -5.14
CA HIS A 224 -2.11 3.20 -4.54
C HIS A 224 -2.71 2.61 -3.27
N VAL A 225 -2.68 1.30 -3.15
CA VAL A 225 -3.11 0.54 -1.98
C VAL A 225 -2.10 -0.56 -1.72
N GLU A 226 -1.91 -0.92 -0.46
CA GLU A 226 -0.85 -1.84 -0.08
C GLU A 226 -1.16 -2.60 1.20
N HIS A 227 -0.64 -3.82 1.28
CA HIS A 227 -0.48 -4.56 2.53
C HIS A 227 0.88 -5.26 2.61
N THR A 228 1.44 -5.32 3.81
CA THR A 228 2.47 -6.32 4.15
C THR A 228 1.79 -7.67 4.36
N LEU A 229 2.15 -8.64 3.52
CA LEU A 229 1.56 -9.99 3.48
C LEU A 229 2.62 -11.03 3.83
N ALA A 230 2.31 -11.96 4.73
CA ALA A 230 3.18 -13.11 5.03
C ALA A 230 2.55 -14.40 4.51
N LEU A 231 3.29 -15.15 3.68
CA LEU A 231 2.89 -16.48 3.23
C LEU A 231 3.33 -17.51 4.26
N THR A 232 2.38 -18.25 4.82
CA THR A 232 2.59 -19.29 5.84
C THR A 232 2.15 -20.65 5.33
N PRO A 233 2.53 -21.77 5.99
CA PRO A 233 1.99 -23.08 5.65
C PRO A 233 0.46 -23.18 5.71
N ASN A 234 -0.19 -22.30 6.49
CA ASN A 234 -1.65 -22.29 6.70
C ASN A 234 -2.38 -21.24 5.82
N GLY A 235 -1.68 -20.53 4.94
CA GLY A 235 -2.24 -19.49 4.09
C GLY A 235 -1.55 -18.13 4.25
N VAL A 236 -2.22 -17.06 3.86
CA VAL A 236 -1.71 -15.69 3.94
C VAL A 236 -2.14 -15.01 5.23
N VAL A 237 -1.17 -14.40 5.92
CA VAL A 237 -1.42 -13.50 7.05
C VAL A 237 -1.22 -12.07 6.58
N ILE A 238 -2.24 -11.24 6.74
CA ILE A 238 -2.16 -9.80 6.48
C ILE A 238 -1.55 -9.12 7.70
N ILE A 239 -0.25 -8.86 7.66
CA ILE A 239 0.52 -8.28 8.78
C ILE A 239 -0.02 -6.91 9.19
N THR A 240 -0.49 -6.14 8.23
CA THR A 240 -1.02 -4.77 8.40
C THR A 240 -2.54 -4.71 8.37
N SER A 241 -3.25 -5.82 8.69
CA SER A 241 -4.72 -5.79 8.77
C SER A 241 -5.19 -4.88 9.92
N ASP A 242 -6.44 -4.42 9.81
CA ASP A 242 -7.11 -3.64 10.85
C ASP A 242 -7.55 -4.53 12.04
N ASP A 243 -7.57 -5.86 11.89
CA ASP A 243 -8.01 -6.80 12.91
C ASP A 243 -7.13 -6.68 14.16
N GLY A 244 -7.74 -6.41 15.32
CA GLY A 244 -7.06 -6.19 16.59
C GLY A 244 -6.21 -4.91 16.68
N ALA A 245 -6.15 -4.08 15.62
CA ALA A 245 -5.36 -2.86 15.63
C ALA A 245 -5.93 -1.77 16.55
N PHE A 246 -7.23 -1.84 16.87
CA PHE A 246 -7.94 -0.80 17.61
C PHE A 246 -8.38 -1.29 19.02
N GLU A 247 -7.94 -2.46 19.44
CA GLU A 247 -8.14 -2.95 20.79
C GLU A 247 -7.15 -2.26 21.74
N ASP A 248 -7.60 -1.86 22.94
CA ASP A 248 -6.81 -1.05 23.87
C ASP A 248 -5.66 -1.82 24.51
N ASP A 249 -5.71 -3.15 24.56
CA ASP A 249 -4.69 -4.00 25.17
C ASP A 249 -3.77 -4.65 24.14
N PHE A 250 -2.53 -4.19 24.09
CA PHE A 250 -1.45 -4.78 23.30
C PHE A 250 -1.13 -6.25 23.63
N GLU A 251 -1.59 -6.75 24.78
CA GLU A 251 -1.27 -8.09 25.25
C GLU A 251 -2.20 -9.19 24.70
N THR A 252 -3.35 -8.83 24.11
CA THR A 252 -4.31 -9.80 23.57
C THR A 252 -4.51 -9.62 22.07
N VAL A 253 -3.44 -9.85 21.29
CA VAL A 253 -3.59 -9.94 19.83
C VAL A 253 -4.32 -11.25 19.53
N ALA A 254 -5.60 -11.14 19.15
CA ALA A 254 -6.38 -12.27 18.63
C ALA A 254 -5.63 -12.95 17.45
N PRO A 255 -5.81 -14.25 17.25
CA PRO A 255 -5.13 -14.97 16.18
C PRO A 255 -5.43 -14.29 14.84
N HIS A 256 -4.37 -14.02 14.11
CA HIS A 256 -4.38 -13.33 12.80
C HIS A 256 -5.39 -13.99 11.89
N ARG A 257 -6.10 -13.17 11.10
CA ARG A 257 -6.97 -13.67 10.04
C ARG A 257 -6.09 -14.40 9.02
N VAL A 258 -6.05 -15.72 9.16
CA VAL A 258 -5.52 -16.61 8.13
C VAL A 258 -6.64 -16.78 7.11
N VAL A 259 -6.40 -16.38 5.87
CA VAL A 259 -7.32 -16.69 4.77
C VAL A 259 -7.13 -18.18 4.48
N GLU A 260 -7.96 -19.02 5.09
CA GLU A 260 -7.94 -20.46 4.84
C GLU A 260 -8.35 -20.76 3.39
N VAL A 261 -7.62 -21.67 2.77
CA VAL A 261 -7.82 -22.10 1.37
C VAL A 261 -9.22 -22.71 1.13
N GLY A 262 -9.98 -22.98 2.18
CA GLY A 262 -11.26 -23.68 2.13
C GLY A 262 -12.53 -22.82 2.10
N GLN A 263 -12.49 -21.53 2.43
CA GLN A 263 -13.72 -20.73 2.59
C GLN A 263 -14.27 -20.08 1.33
N LEU A 264 -13.61 -20.20 0.18
CA LEU A 264 -14.02 -19.55 -1.09
C LEU A 264 -14.84 -20.44 -2.03
N ALA A 265 -15.12 -21.70 -1.66
CA ALA A 265 -15.93 -22.59 -2.51
C ALA A 265 -17.45 -22.41 -2.33
N ALA A 266 -17.91 -21.66 -1.33
CA ALA A 266 -19.32 -21.54 -0.98
C ALA A 266 -20.04 -20.29 -1.54
N ALA A 267 -19.33 -19.39 -2.22
CA ALA A 267 -19.90 -18.14 -2.76
C ALA A 267 -20.04 -18.12 -4.30
N ALA A 268 -19.85 -19.25 -4.96
CA ALA A 268 -19.97 -19.39 -6.43
C ALA A 268 -20.82 -20.60 -6.81
N SER A 269 -21.96 -20.80 -6.12
CA SER A 269 -23.04 -21.70 -6.55
C SER A 269 -24.36 -20.96 -6.63
#